data_f7c4a9019e3e0f1de719d63433f1618d
#
_entry.id   f7c4a9019e3e0f1de719d63433f1618d
#
_cell.length_a   1.000
_cell.length_b   1.000
_cell.length_c   1.000
_cell.angle_alpha   90.00
_cell.angle_beta   90.00
_cell.angle_gamma   90.00
#
_symmetry.space_group_name_H-M   'P 1'
#
loop_
_entity.id
_entity.type
_entity.pdbx_description
1 polymer ?
#
loop_
_entity_poly.entity_id
_entity_poly.type
_entity_poly.pdbx_seq_one_letter_code
_entity_poly.pdbx_strand_id
1 'polypeptide(L)'
;LSAGAQKLITVDTGITANAEIAYAKEKGLCTMVIDHHQPSGEGLPCCDVLLDPHQEQDSYKNKDLCGVGVAYKFLCALYSTLNLTLPENFLELVALGTLADLVPMTPENRFFTRTGLLKMWESPFPGIKEICHSQLQFPQFMGAQGIIFKVAPLLNAPGRMEKPDPALDLLLCNNKESAPLLVKNLSSWNAKRKNKENE
;
A
#
# COMPACT_ATOMS: atom_id res chain seq x y z
N LEU A 1 4.67 12.77 19.15
CA LEU A 1 5.56 13.42 20.14
C LEU A 1 5.48 12.74 21.50
N SER A 2 4.29 12.51 22.05
CA SER A 2 4.11 11.79 23.31
C SER A 2 4.67 10.35 23.31
N ALA A 3 4.76 9.73 22.15
CA ALA A 3 5.34 8.40 21.94
C ALA A 3 6.87 8.42 21.67
N GLY A 4 7.55 9.58 21.79
CA GLY A 4 8.98 9.70 21.51
C GLY A 4 9.35 9.64 20.03
N ALA A 5 8.41 9.84 19.11
CA ALA A 5 8.68 9.86 17.67
C ALA A 5 9.68 10.97 17.32
N GLN A 6 10.64 10.65 16.45
CA GLN A 6 11.65 11.59 15.93
C GLN A 6 11.46 11.83 14.42
N LYS A 7 10.74 10.96 13.74
CA LYS A 7 10.50 11.03 12.31
C LYS A 7 9.03 10.78 12.02
N LEU A 8 8.52 11.48 11.01
CA LEU A 8 7.21 11.25 10.42
C LEU A 8 7.42 10.85 8.95
N ILE A 9 6.97 9.66 8.59
CA ILE A 9 6.98 9.19 7.20
C ILE A 9 5.53 8.94 6.80
N THR A 10 5.05 9.63 5.78
CA THR A 10 3.75 9.38 5.18
C THR A 10 3.92 8.54 3.93
N VAL A 11 3.00 7.61 3.67
CA VAL A 11 2.98 6.78 2.47
C VAL A 11 1.58 6.79 1.91
N ASP A 12 1.45 7.01 0.59
CA ASP A 12 0.17 7.10 -0.13
C ASP A 12 -0.70 8.29 0.33
N THR A 13 -0.05 9.29 0.88
CA THR A 13 -0.68 10.54 1.36
C THR A 13 0.38 11.56 1.71
N GLY A 14 -0.02 12.82 1.79
CA GLY A 14 0.83 13.88 2.34
C GLY A 14 1.23 14.97 1.35
N ILE A 15 1.09 14.73 0.04
CA ILE A 15 1.47 15.74 -0.99
C ILE A 15 0.65 17.04 -0.87
N THR A 16 -0.54 16.98 -0.30
CA THR A 16 -1.42 18.13 -0.06
C THR A 16 -1.53 18.53 1.41
N ALA A 17 -0.82 17.84 2.32
CA ALA A 17 -0.90 18.03 3.76
C ALA A 17 0.08 19.13 4.26
N ASN A 18 0.04 20.32 3.63
CA ASN A 18 1.00 21.39 3.92
C ASN A 18 1.01 21.82 5.37
N ALA A 19 -0.17 21.98 5.98
CA ALA A 19 -0.30 22.44 7.37
C ALA A 19 0.20 21.39 8.38
N GLU A 20 -0.17 20.12 8.17
CA GLU A 20 0.21 19.00 9.05
C GLU A 20 1.71 18.74 9.00
N ILE A 21 2.32 18.81 7.82
CA ILE A 21 3.77 18.63 7.65
C ILE A 21 4.52 19.82 8.28
N ALA A 22 4.07 21.05 8.06
CA ALA A 22 4.66 22.22 8.70
C ALA A 22 4.59 22.13 10.24
N TYR A 23 3.44 21.74 10.77
CA TYR A 23 3.26 21.51 12.20
C TYR A 23 4.21 20.42 12.74
N ALA A 24 4.37 19.31 12.03
CA ALA A 24 5.29 18.24 12.42
C ALA A 24 6.74 18.76 12.50
N LYS A 25 7.16 19.57 11.53
CA LYS A 25 8.50 20.19 11.52
C LYS A 25 8.68 21.20 12.67
N GLU A 26 7.70 22.04 12.96
CA GLU A 26 7.72 22.94 14.12
C GLU A 26 7.91 22.19 15.44
N LYS A 27 7.41 20.95 15.51
CA LYS A 27 7.61 20.05 16.66
C LYS A 27 8.95 19.31 16.63
N GLY A 28 9.83 19.61 15.68
CA GLY A 28 11.17 19.03 15.58
C GLY A 28 11.23 17.64 14.98
N LEU A 29 10.16 17.19 14.28
CA LEU A 29 10.19 15.92 13.57
C LEU A 29 10.91 16.08 12.22
N CYS A 30 11.75 15.09 11.86
CA CYS A 30 12.19 14.89 10.50
C CYS A 30 11.03 14.33 9.69
N THR A 31 10.72 14.93 8.54
CA THR A 31 9.52 14.63 7.76
C THR A 31 9.85 14.07 6.38
N MET A 32 9.19 12.97 6.01
CA MET A 32 9.31 12.38 4.69
C MET A 32 7.92 12.08 4.13
N VAL A 33 7.66 12.53 2.91
CA VAL A 33 6.41 12.28 2.18
C VAL A 33 6.73 11.37 1.00
N ILE A 34 6.04 10.22 0.93
CA ILE A 34 6.08 9.28 -0.19
C ILE A 34 4.65 9.22 -0.72
N ASP A 35 4.39 9.85 -1.85
CA ASP A 35 3.05 9.97 -2.40
C ASP A 35 3.03 9.77 -3.92
N HIS A 36 1.85 9.69 -4.50
CA HIS A 36 1.62 9.56 -5.94
C HIS A 36 0.42 10.38 -6.42
N HIS A 37 -0.22 11.11 -5.53
CA HIS A 37 -1.34 11.97 -5.89
C HIS A 37 -0.88 13.26 -6.56
N GLN A 38 -1.79 13.90 -7.28
CA GLN A 38 -1.50 15.20 -7.90
C GLN A 38 -1.28 16.26 -6.82
N PRO A 39 -0.20 17.06 -6.91
CA PRO A 39 -0.02 18.22 -6.05
C PRO A 39 -1.19 19.20 -6.16
N SER A 40 -1.55 19.85 -5.07
CA SER A 40 -2.54 20.92 -5.08
C SER A 40 -1.95 22.22 -5.63
N GLY A 41 -2.82 23.15 -6.06
CA GLY A 41 -2.41 24.51 -6.47
C GLY A 41 -1.81 25.37 -5.34
N GLU A 42 -1.85 24.87 -4.08
CA GLU A 42 -1.29 25.56 -2.91
C GLU A 42 0.22 25.31 -2.72
N GLY A 43 0.85 24.57 -3.63
CA GLY A 43 2.28 24.23 -3.59
C GLY A 43 2.55 22.91 -2.87
N LEU A 44 3.84 22.55 -2.83
CA LEU A 44 4.31 21.30 -2.20
C LEU A 44 4.53 21.47 -0.69
N PRO A 45 4.33 20.41 0.12
CA PRO A 45 4.60 20.44 1.55
C PRO A 45 6.09 20.68 1.82
N CYS A 46 6.39 21.54 2.78
CA CYS A 46 7.77 21.83 3.20
C CYS A 46 8.33 20.69 4.07
N CYS A 47 8.44 19.48 3.53
CA CYS A 47 9.06 18.32 4.18
C CYS A 47 10.57 18.25 3.92
N ASP A 48 11.27 17.40 4.68
CA ASP A 48 12.72 17.22 4.50
C ASP A 48 13.03 16.32 3.29
N VAL A 49 12.14 15.36 3.01
CA VAL A 49 12.24 14.49 1.83
C VAL A 49 10.85 14.36 1.20
N LEU A 50 10.76 14.62 -0.10
CA LEU A 50 9.54 14.46 -0.89
C LEU A 50 9.80 13.51 -2.06
N LEU A 51 9.07 12.42 -2.10
CA LEU A 51 9.07 11.46 -3.21
C LEU A 51 7.66 11.37 -3.78
N ASP A 52 7.47 11.98 -4.95
CA ASP A 52 6.25 11.92 -5.71
C ASP A 52 6.59 12.10 -7.18
N PRO A 53 6.21 11.18 -8.07
CA PRO A 53 6.51 11.28 -9.49
C PRO A 53 5.79 12.44 -10.19
N HIS A 54 4.75 13.03 -9.60
CA HIS A 54 4.01 14.16 -10.16
C HIS A 54 4.61 15.53 -9.85
N GLN A 55 5.73 15.60 -9.11
CA GLN A 55 6.44 16.87 -8.96
C GLN A 55 6.85 17.41 -10.33
N GLU A 56 6.73 18.73 -10.54
CA GLU A 56 6.98 19.39 -11.82
C GLU A 56 8.38 19.10 -12.40
N GLN A 57 9.38 19.03 -11.53
CA GLN A 57 10.78 18.81 -11.93
C GLN A 57 11.23 17.34 -11.84
N ASP A 58 10.33 16.43 -11.47
CA ASP A 58 10.65 15.02 -11.36
C ASP A 58 10.81 14.39 -12.75
N SER A 59 11.94 13.72 -12.97
CA SER A 59 12.30 13.09 -14.24
C SER A 59 11.87 11.62 -14.34
N TYR A 60 11.24 11.06 -13.30
CA TYR A 60 10.81 9.68 -13.33
C TYR A 60 9.72 9.47 -14.38
N LYS A 61 9.94 8.50 -15.26
CA LYS A 61 9.11 8.34 -16.47
C LYS A 61 7.71 7.80 -16.17
N ASN A 62 7.60 6.92 -15.20
CA ASN A 62 6.31 6.33 -14.84
C ASN A 62 5.61 7.20 -13.78
N LYS A 63 4.73 8.07 -14.24
CA LYS A 63 3.91 8.93 -13.35
C LYS A 63 2.74 8.18 -12.72
N ASP A 64 2.41 7.00 -13.21
CA ASP A 64 1.24 6.21 -12.79
C ASP A 64 1.60 5.12 -11.76
N LEU A 65 2.62 5.31 -10.95
CA LEU A 65 2.85 4.43 -9.80
C LEU A 65 1.78 4.67 -8.74
N CYS A 66 1.29 3.61 -8.10
CA CYS A 66 0.51 3.75 -6.85
C CYS A 66 1.43 4.03 -5.65
N GLY A 67 0.89 4.47 -4.52
CA GLY A 67 1.69 4.85 -3.34
C GLY A 67 2.66 3.75 -2.88
N VAL A 68 2.22 2.47 -2.82
CA VAL A 68 3.13 1.35 -2.50
C VAL A 68 4.18 1.13 -3.59
N GLY A 69 3.90 1.47 -4.85
CA GLY A 69 4.88 1.43 -5.95
C GLY A 69 6.00 2.45 -5.74
N VAL A 70 5.65 3.69 -5.36
CA VAL A 70 6.64 4.73 -5.01
C VAL A 70 7.46 4.30 -3.81
N ALA A 71 6.82 3.78 -2.74
CA ALA A 71 7.50 3.25 -1.57
C ALA A 71 8.47 2.11 -1.92
N TYR A 72 8.07 1.21 -2.80
CA TYR A 72 8.94 0.12 -3.27
C TYR A 72 10.16 0.65 -4.03
N LYS A 73 10.00 1.65 -4.90
CA LYS A 73 11.14 2.29 -5.60
C LYS A 73 12.10 2.95 -4.62
N PHE A 74 11.57 3.61 -3.60
CA PHE A 74 12.40 4.13 -2.50
C PHE A 74 13.18 3.00 -1.81
N LEU A 75 12.53 1.89 -1.46
CA LEU A 75 13.19 0.74 -0.85
C LEU A 75 14.25 0.13 -1.77
N CYS A 76 14.02 0.06 -3.09
CA CYS A 76 15.04 -0.39 -4.04
C CYS A 76 16.31 0.48 -3.96
N ALA A 77 16.16 1.80 -3.95
CA ALA A 77 17.27 2.73 -3.84
C ALA A 77 17.98 2.61 -2.47
N LEU A 78 17.22 2.55 -1.39
CA LEU A 78 17.73 2.43 -0.03
C LEU A 78 18.55 1.14 0.15
N TYR A 79 18.00 0.00 -0.24
CA TYR A 79 18.67 -1.30 -0.14
C TYR A 79 19.94 -1.35 -1.00
N SER A 80 19.88 -0.78 -2.22
CA SER A 80 21.05 -0.65 -3.09
C SER A 80 22.16 0.19 -2.43
N THR A 81 21.80 1.32 -1.83
CA THR A 81 22.76 2.22 -1.15
C THR A 81 23.40 1.53 0.07
N LEU A 82 22.65 0.69 0.77
CA LEU A 82 23.11 -0.06 1.93
C LEU A 82 23.82 -1.38 1.56
N ASN A 83 23.95 -1.71 0.27
CA ASN A 83 24.45 -2.99 -0.24
C ASN A 83 23.68 -4.20 0.33
N LEU A 84 22.37 -4.06 0.50
CA LEU A 84 21.45 -5.11 0.95
C LEU A 84 20.62 -5.63 -0.22
N THR A 85 20.14 -6.86 -0.10
CA THR A 85 19.21 -7.45 -1.07
C THR A 85 17.77 -7.20 -0.62
N LEU A 86 16.99 -6.49 -1.44
CA LEU A 86 15.57 -6.28 -1.19
C LEU A 86 14.80 -7.61 -1.39
N PRO A 87 13.95 -8.03 -0.43
CA PRO A 87 13.15 -9.23 -0.59
C PRO A 87 12.21 -9.14 -1.80
N GLU A 88 12.32 -10.11 -2.71
CA GLU A 88 11.47 -10.13 -3.93
C GLU A 88 9.97 -10.24 -3.64
N ASN A 89 9.60 -10.74 -2.47
CA ASN A 89 8.21 -10.91 -2.06
C ASN A 89 7.48 -9.58 -1.84
N PHE A 90 8.21 -8.48 -1.68
CA PHE A 90 7.59 -7.15 -1.63
C PHE A 90 6.84 -6.79 -2.93
N LEU A 91 7.20 -7.43 -4.05
CA LEU A 91 6.43 -7.29 -5.30
C LEU A 91 5.00 -7.81 -5.21
N GLU A 92 4.69 -8.69 -4.26
CA GLU A 92 3.31 -9.12 -3.99
C GLU A 92 2.47 -7.96 -3.45
N LEU A 93 3.03 -7.19 -2.51
CA LEU A 93 2.38 -5.99 -1.96
C LEU A 93 2.21 -4.90 -3.03
N VAL A 94 3.25 -4.71 -3.88
CA VAL A 94 3.18 -3.75 -4.98
C VAL A 94 2.11 -4.14 -5.98
N ALA A 95 2.02 -5.42 -6.35
CA ALA A 95 0.97 -5.92 -7.24
C ALA A 95 -0.43 -5.73 -6.65
N LEU A 96 -0.57 -6.02 -5.35
CA LEU A 96 -1.83 -5.85 -4.64
C LEU A 96 -2.29 -4.38 -4.66
N GLY A 97 -1.41 -3.44 -4.28
CA GLY A 97 -1.73 -2.02 -4.28
C GLY A 97 -1.96 -1.46 -5.68
N THR A 98 -1.12 -1.82 -6.67
CA THR A 98 -1.29 -1.40 -8.07
C THR A 98 -2.66 -1.79 -8.63
N LEU A 99 -3.15 -2.99 -8.29
CA LEU A 99 -4.45 -3.47 -8.71
C LEU A 99 -5.60 -2.89 -7.89
N ALA A 100 -5.40 -2.68 -6.58
CA ALA A 100 -6.41 -2.11 -5.70
C ALA A 100 -6.69 -0.63 -6.02
N ASP A 101 -5.67 0.10 -6.40
CA ASP A 101 -5.72 1.53 -6.73
C ASP A 101 -6.12 1.78 -8.21
N LEU A 102 -6.18 0.72 -9.03
CA LEU A 102 -6.60 0.78 -10.43
C LEU A 102 -5.76 1.72 -11.32
N VAL A 103 -4.50 1.91 -10.99
CA VAL A 103 -3.60 2.75 -11.80
C VAL A 103 -3.35 2.17 -13.20
N PRO A 104 -3.01 2.99 -14.21
CA PRO A 104 -2.72 2.52 -15.57
C PRO A 104 -1.65 1.44 -15.61
N MET A 105 -1.87 0.41 -16.46
CA MET A 105 -0.92 -0.69 -16.66
C MET A 105 0.22 -0.28 -17.59
N THR A 106 1.03 0.68 -17.17
CA THR A 106 2.30 1.01 -17.83
C THR A 106 3.21 -0.23 -17.89
N PRO A 107 4.28 -0.24 -18.70
CA PRO A 107 5.21 -1.37 -18.74
C PRO A 107 5.76 -1.78 -17.37
N GLU A 108 6.07 -0.81 -16.50
CA GLU A 108 6.59 -1.05 -15.16
C GLU A 108 5.50 -1.59 -14.21
N ASN A 109 4.30 -1.00 -14.19
CA ASN A 109 3.16 -1.48 -13.40
C ASN A 109 2.77 -2.90 -13.82
N ARG A 110 2.81 -3.20 -15.12
CA ARG A 110 2.59 -4.54 -15.65
C ARG A 110 3.64 -5.53 -15.15
N PHE A 111 4.91 -5.13 -15.13
CA PHE A 111 6.00 -5.96 -14.59
C PHE A 111 5.75 -6.29 -13.11
N PHE A 112 5.47 -5.27 -12.29
CA PHE A 112 5.19 -5.44 -10.87
C PHE A 112 3.99 -6.35 -10.63
N THR A 113 2.88 -6.05 -11.31
CA THR A 113 1.64 -6.82 -11.17
C THR A 113 1.83 -8.28 -11.57
N ARG A 114 2.45 -8.53 -12.74
CA ARG A 114 2.70 -9.90 -13.21
C ARG A 114 3.59 -10.68 -12.24
N THR A 115 4.70 -10.07 -11.82
CA THR A 115 5.68 -10.73 -10.95
C THR A 115 5.08 -11.02 -9.57
N GLY A 116 4.36 -10.07 -8.98
CA GLY A 116 3.72 -10.26 -7.69
C GLY A 116 2.62 -11.30 -7.72
N LEU A 117 1.71 -11.25 -8.71
CA LEU A 117 0.63 -12.22 -8.85
C LEU A 117 1.12 -13.67 -8.95
N LEU A 118 2.23 -13.91 -9.66
CA LEU A 118 2.81 -15.26 -9.78
C LEU A 118 3.27 -15.84 -8.44
N LYS A 119 3.58 -15.00 -7.46
CA LYS A 119 4.08 -15.40 -6.14
C LYS A 119 2.99 -15.48 -5.08
N MET A 120 1.92 -14.69 -5.17
CA MET A 120 0.91 -14.54 -4.11
C MET A 120 0.26 -15.84 -3.67
N TRP A 121 0.03 -16.81 -4.57
CA TRP A 121 -0.60 -18.09 -4.21
C TRP A 121 0.23 -18.89 -3.21
N GLU A 122 1.56 -18.86 -3.36
CA GLU A 122 2.51 -19.49 -2.46
C GLU A 122 3.29 -18.46 -1.62
N SER A 123 2.64 -17.34 -1.33
CA SER A 123 3.22 -16.25 -0.56
C SER A 123 3.84 -16.73 0.75
N PRO A 124 5.03 -16.25 1.12
CA PRO A 124 5.58 -16.48 2.47
C PRO A 124 4.89 -15.61 3.52
N PHE A 125 4.12 -14.61 3.13
CA PHE A 125 3.30 -13.81 4.03
C PHE A 125 1.99 -14.55 4.32
N PRO A 126 1.80 -15.10 5.55
CA PRO A 126 0.63 -15.93 5.87
C PRO A 126 -0.70 -15.23 5.59
N GLY A 127 -0.80 -13.93 5.85
CA GLY A 127 -2.01 -13.15 5.61
C GLY A 127 -2.34 -13.02 4.12
N ILE A 128 -1.34 -12.77 3.25
CA ILE A 128 -1.54 -12.70 1.79
C ILE A 128 -1.94 -14.06 1.25
N LYS A 129 -1.22 -15.11 1.66
CA LYS A 129 -1.54 -16.48 1.23
C LYS A 129 -2.98 -16.85 1.60
N GLU A 130 -3.37 -16.64 2.86
CA GLU A 130 -4.68 -17.00 3.37
C GLU A 130 -5.81 -16.23 2.68
N ILE A 131 -5.68 -14.91 2.50
CA ILE A 131 -6.74 -14.14 1.83
C ILE A 131 -6.89 -14.56 0.36
N CYS A 132 -5.80 -14.87 -0.33
CA CYS A 132 -5.86 -15.39 -1.70
C CYS A 132 -6.57 -16.75 -1.75
N HIS A 133 -6.17 -17.70 -0.90
CA HIS A 133 -6.77 -19.03 -0.86
C HIS A 133 -8.25 -19.00 -0.50
N SER A 134 -8.63 -18.22 0.50
CA SER A 134 -10.02 -18.12 0.97
C SER A 134 -10.93 -17.43 -0.04
N GLN A 135 -10.45 -16.41 -0.77
CA GLN A 135 -11.27 -15.64 -1.69
C GLN A 135 -11.28 -16.18 -3.11
N LEU A 136 -10.21 -16.81 -3.56
CA LEU A 136 -10.07 -17.27 -4.95
C LEU A 136 -10.29 -18.77 -5.10
N GLN A 137 -10.10 -19.55 -4.04
CA GLN A 137 -10.30 -20.99 -3.93
C GLN A 137 -9.34 -21.84 -4.79
N PHE A 138 -8.95 -21.38 -5.97
CA PHE A 138 -8.09 -22.12 -6.90
C PHE A 138 -7.03 -21.22 -7.53
N PRO A 139 -5.81 -21.75 -7.81
CA PRO A 139 -4.71 -21.00 -8.42
C PRO A 139 -5.05 -20.34 -9.76
N GLN A 140 -5.87 -20.98 -10.58
CA GLN A 140 -6.25 -20.45 -11.89
C GLN A 140 -7.06 -19.13 -11.81
N PHE A 141 -7.62 -18.78 -10.65
CA PHE A 141 -8.31 -17.52 -10.43
C PHE A 141 -7.39 -16.42 -9.91
N MET A 142 -6.09 -16.73 -9.70
CA MET A 142 -5.07 -15.73 -9.42
C MET A 142 -4.83 -14.86 -10.65
N GLY A 143 -5.48 -13.72 -10.66
CA GLY A 143 -5.37 -12.72 -11.71
C GLY A 143 -5.86 -11.36 -11.25
N ALA A 144 -5.69 -10.34 -12.09
CA ALA A 144 -6.08 -8.98 -11.76
C ALA A 144 -7.55 -8.88 -11.29
N GLN A 145 -8.47 -9.55 -11.98
CA GLN A 145 -9.90 -9.55 -11.60
C GLN A 145 -10.14 -10.15 -10.21
N GLY A 146 -9.46 -11.26 -9.89
CA GLY A 146 -9.57 -11.88 -8.55
C GLY A 146 -9.12 -10.93 -7.45
N ILE A 147 -8.02 -10.24 -7.64
CA ILE A 147 -7.52 -9.25 -6.69
C ILE A 147 -8.48 -8.06 -6.60
N ILE A 148 -8.82 -7.42 -7.71
CA ILE A 148 -9.65 -6.21 -7.76
C ILE A 148 -11.04 -6.43 -7.14
N PHE A 149 -11.70 -7.56 -7.47
CA PHE A 149 -13.09 -7.76 -7.10
C PHE A 149 -13.31 -8.62 -5.86
N LYS A 150 -12.32 -9.41 -5.43
CA LYS A 150 -12.49 -10.31 -4.29
C LYS A 150 -11.55 -10.00 -3.13
N VAL A 151 -10.27 -9.70 -3.38
CA VAL A 151 -9.27 -9.48 -2.32
C VAL A 151 -9.25 -8.02 -1.86
N ALA A 152 -9.05 -7.07 -2.78
CA ALA A 152 -8.93 -5.65 -2.45
C ALA A 152 -10.15 -5.08 -1.69
N PRO A 153 -11.42 -5.44 -2.02
CA PRO A 153 -12.57 -4.95 -1.27
C PRO A 153 -12.60 -5.39 0.20
N LEU A 154 -12.02 -6.55 0.54
CA LEU A 154 -11.92 -6.99 1.92
C LEU A 154 -10.89 -6.18 2.69
N LEU A 155 -9.74 -5.91 2.10
CA LEU A 155 -8.68 -5.11 2.71
C LEU A 155 -9.11 -3.65 2.90
N ASN A 156 -9.85 -3.10 1.94
CA ASN A 156 -10.32 -1.71 2.00
C ASN A 156 -11.52 -1.51 2.94
N ALA A 157 -12.30 -2.56 3.24
CA ALA A 157 -13.54 -2.43 3.99
C ALA A 157 -13.37 -1.84 5.41
N PRO A 158 -12.38 -2.26 6.23
CA PRO A 158 -12.17 -1.68 7.56
C PRO A 158 -11.83 -0.20 7.52
N GLY A 159 -10.94 0.23 6.61
CA GLY A 159 -10.56 1.64 6.44
C GLY A 159 -11.75 2.55 6.10
N ARG A 160 -12.67 2.06 5.24
CA ARG A 160 -13.94 2.76 4.93
C ARG A 160 -14.90 2.87 6.12
N MET A 161 -14.64 2.10 7.17
CA MET A 161 -15.39 2.12 8.44
C MET A 161 -14.56 2.76 9.57
N GLU A 162 -13.55 3.57 9.22
CA GLU A 162 -12.68 4.32 10.14
C GLU A 162 -11.86 3.42 11.09
N LYS A 163 -11.62 2.16 10.70
CA LYS A 163 -10.85 1.17 11.49
C LYS A 163 -9.89 0.38 10.60
N PRO A 164 -8.76 0.96 10.17
CA PRO A 164 -7.83 0.30 9.24
C PRO A 164 -7.05 -0.88 9.85
N ASP A 165 -6.90 -0.94 11.18
CA ASP A 165 -6.07 -1.92 11.87
C ASP A 165 -6.31 -3.38 11.44
N PRO A 166 -7.55 -3.89 11.27
CA PRO A 166 -7.77 -5.27 10.86
C PRO A 166 -7.12 -5.66 9.54
N ALA A 167 -7.00 -4.73 8.58
CA ALA A 167 -6.32 -5.00 7.32
C ALA A 167 -4.80 -5.02 7.52
N LEU A 168 -4.27 -4.09 8.32
CA LEU A 168 -2.87 -4.05 8.67
C LEU A 168 -2.45 -5.30 9.45
N ASP A 169 -3.25 -5.73 10.44
CA ASP A 169 -3.00 -6.95 11.21
C ASP A 169 -2.88 -8.19 10.31
N LEU A 170 -3.72 -8.29 9.26
CA LEU A 170 -3.61 -9.38 8.29
C LEU A 170 -2.32 -9.29 7.47
N LEU A 171 -1.98 -8.11 6.94
CA LEU A 171 -0.79 -7.94 6.11
C LEU A 171 0.51 -8.13 6.90
N LEU A 172 0.52 -7.78 8.19
CA LEU A 172 1.65 -7.99 9.10
C LEU A 172 1.65 -9.37 9.76
N CYS A 173 0.63 -10.20 9.51
CA CYS A 173 0.50 -11.51 10.12
C CYS A 173 1.69 -12.41 9.73
N ASN A 174 2.41 -12.89 10.72
CA ASN A 174 3.53 -13.83 10.56
C ASN A 174 3.20 -15.25 11.06
N ASN A 175 1.97 -15.47 11.54
CA ASN A 175 1.51 -16.77 12.06
C ASN A 175 0.40 -17.35 11.16
N LYS A 176 0.65 -18.55 10.62
CA LYS A 176 -0.31 -19.26 9.75
C LYS A 176 -1.60 -19.66 10.47
N GLU A 177 -1.55 -19.88 11.78
CA GLU A 177 -2.71 -20.29 12.56
C GLU A 177 -3.69 -19.14 12.82
N SER A 178 -3.20 -17.91 12.91
CA SER A 178 -4.03 -16.73 13.13
C SER A 178 -4.60 -16.11 11.83
N ALA A 179 -3.97 -16.35 10.69
CA ALA A 179 -4.38 -15.78 9.41
C ALA A 179 -5.86 -16.05 9.03
N PRO A 180 -6.40 -17.27 9.19
CA PRO A 180 -7.81 -17.54 8.88
C PRO A 180 -8.79 -16.71 9.73
N LEU A 181 -8.48 -16.48 10.99
CA LEU A 181 -9.32 -15.65 11.87
C LEU A 181 -9.30 -14.18 11.43
N LEU A 182 -8.14 -13.67 11.03
CA LEU A 182 -8.00 -12.29 10.53
C LEU A 182 -8.77 -12.10 9.22
N VAL A 183 -8.71 -13.06 8.29
CA VAL A 183 -9.52 -13.02 7.06
C VAL A 183 -11.01 -13.06 7.36
N LYS A 184 -11.45 -13.90 8.31
CA LYS A 184 -12.86 -13.95 8.74
C LYS A 184 -13.29 -12.60 9.33
N ASN A 185 -12.45 -11.94 10.11
CA ASN A 185 -12.71 -10.61 10.64
C ASN A 185 -12.90 -9.59 9.50
N LEU A 186 -12.00 -9.56 8.50
CA LEU A 186 -12.15 -8.69 7.33
C LEU A 186 -13.44 -8.97 6.55
N SER A 187 -13.82 -10.22 6.40
CA SER A 187 -15.08 -10.60 5.76
C SER A 187 -16.30 -10.01 6.49
N SER A 188 -16.26 -9.98 7.82
CA SER A 188 -17.32 -9.38 8.64
C SER A 188 -17.38 -7.84 8.44
N TRP A 189 -16.23 -7.18 8.36
CA TRP A 189 -16.18 -5.74 8.05
C TRP A 189 -16.74 -5.43 6.67
N ASN A 190 -16.40 -6.23 5.66
CA ASN A 190 -16.92 -6.05 4.31
C ASN A 190 -18.45 -6.27 4.24
N ALA A 191 -18.98 -7.24 5.00
CA ALA A 191 -20.43 -7.41 5.11
C ALA A 191 -21.11 -6.20 5.74
N LYS A 192 -20.55 -5.65 6.83
CA LYS A 192 -21.05 -4.43 7.47
C LYS A 192 -21.04 -3.24 6.51
N ARG A 193 -19.94 -3.06 5.76
CA ARG A 193 -19.84 -1.99 4.75
C ARG A 193 -20.96 -2.11 3.71
N LYS A 194 -21.16 -3.32 3.13
CA LYS A 194 -22.20 -3.56 2.12
C LYS A 194 -23.62 -3.29 2.67
N ASN A 195 -23.89 -3.64 3.91
CA ASN A 195 -25.18 -3.35 4.53
C ASN A 195 -25.40 -1.84 4.66
N LYS A 196 -24.38 -1.09 5.09
CA LYS A 196 -24.46 0.38 5.22
C LYS A 196 -24.60 1.11 3.87
N GLU A 197 -24.11 0.52 2.78
CA GLU A 197 -24.27 1.08 1.43
C GLU A 197 -25.67 0.84 0.85
N ASN A 198 -26.43 -0.12 1.40
CA ASN A 198 -27.79 -0.47 0.96
C ASN A 198 -28.88 0.24 1.78
N GLU A 199 -28.52 0.96 2.84
CA GLU A 199 -29.40 1.81 3.66
C GLU A 199 -29.46 3.25 3.10
#